data_10b5efd57db8f0c80c505c03732cea2d
#
_entry.id   10b5efd57db8f0c80c505c03732cea2d
#
_cell.length_a   1.000
_cell.length_b   1.000
_cell.length_c   1.000
_cell.angle_alpha   90.00
_cell.angle_beta   90.00
_cell.angle_gamma   90.00
#
_symmetry.space_group_name_H-M   'P 1'
#
loop_
_entity.id
_entity.type
_entity.pdbx_description
1 polymer ?
#
loop_
_entity_poly.entity_id
_entity_poly.type
_entity_poly.pdbx_seq_one_letter_code
_entity_poly.pdbx_strand_id
1 'polypeptide(L)'
;MHRLVCPEPDYYIRRFSEQVHGIYPADTCGAPTFDAVWSEIVPWVEGLPFVAHNKAFDERVLWAACRMYGIDYTYGTFLCTLRQARRVIPRTSIANYRLPTVCAYLGIPFDRHHYALADAEGCARIALRLWVDEE
;
A
#
# COMPACT_ATOMS: atom_id res chain seq x y z
N MET A 1 -10.89 1.95 -3.97
CA MET A 1 -11.72 1.27 -2.95
C MET A 1 -11.00 1.33 -1.61
N HIS A 2 -11.72 1.60 -0.56
CA HIS A 2 -11.20 1.62 0.81
C HIS A 2 -12.11 0.79 1.71
N ARG A 3 -11.54 -0.10 2.52
CA ARG A 3 -12.26 -0.95 3.47
C ARG A 3 -11.45 -1.09 4.75
N LEU A 4 -12.14 -1.10 5.88
CA LEU A 4 -11.59 -1.57 7.15
C LEU A 4 -11.71 -3.09 7.19
N VAL A 5 -10.74 -3.74 7.82
CA VAL A 5 -10.68 -5.18 7.97
C VAL A 5 -10.59 -5.53 9.44
N CYS A 6 -11.40 -6.48 9.89
CA CYS A 6 -11.28 -7.02 11.24
C CYS A 6 -10.09 -7.99 11.29
N PRO A 7 -9.07 -7.73 12.11
CA PRO A 7 -7.93 -8.64 12.23
C PRO A 7 -8.32 -9.92 12.96
N GLU A 8 -7.75 -11.04 12.52
CA GLU A 8 -7.90 -12.36 13.13
C GLU A 8 -6.53 -13.06 13.27
N PRO A 9 -6.17 -13.60 14.40
CA PRO A 9 -6.81 -13.35 15.71
C PRO A 9 -6.80 -11.86 16.04
N ASP A 10 -7.62 -11.44 16.99
CA ASP A 10 -7.67 -10.05 17.44
C ASP A 10 -6.27 -9.58 17.84
N TYR A 11 -5.68 -8.75 16.99
CA TYR A 11 -4.29 -8.33 17.12
C TYR A 11 -4.20 -6.81 17.08
N TYR A 12 -3.73 -6.24 18.17
CA TYR A 12 -3.68 -4.81 18.34
C TYR A 12 -2.34 -4.36 18.90
N ILE A 13 -1.71 -3.42 18.23
CA ILE A 13 -0.50 -2.76 18.73
C ILE A 13 -0.84 -1.28 18.93
N ARG A 14 -1.05 -0.90 20.18
CA ARG A 14 -1.41 0.46 20.60
C ARG A 14 -0.54 1.54 19.96
N ARG A 15 0.77 1.32 19.95
CA ARG A 15 1.73 2.27 19.37
C ARG A 15 1.43 2.59 17.90
N PHE A 16 1.06 1.60 17.11
CA PHE A 16 0.73 1.82 15.70
C PHE A 16 -0.57 2.59 15.54
N SER A 17 -1.56 2.32 16.35
CA SER A 17 -2.82 3.08 16.33
C SER A 17 -2.60 4.54 16.71
N GLU A 18 -1.84 4.79 17.78
CA GLU A 18 -1.58 6.14 18.28
C GLU A 18 -0.65 6.96 17.38
N GLN A 19 0.35 6.34 16.76
CA GLN A 19 1.45 7.04 16.10
C GLN A 19 1.45 6.92 14.57
N VAL A 20 0.71 5.98 14.00
CA VAL A 20 0.77 5.69 12.55
C VAL A 20 -0.58 5.87 11.88
N HIS A 21 -1.54 5.00 12.13
CA HIS A 21 -2.76 4.93 11.30
C HIS A 21 -4.04 5.41 11.98
N GLY A 22 -4.07 5.59 13.29
CA GLY A 22 -5.25 6.06 14.00
C GLY A 22 -6.44 5.08 14.01
N ILE A 23 -6.21 3.80 13.69
CA ILE A 23 -7.24 2.76 13.68
C ILE A 23 -7.18 1.99 14.99
N TYR A 24 -8.31 1.91 15.68
CA TYR A 24 -8.44 1.24 16.97
C TYR A 24 -9.37 0.02 16.88
N PRO A 25 -9.33 -0.91 17.84
CA PRO A 25 -10.20 -2.09 17.85
C PRO A 25 -11.68 -1.75 17.67
N ALA A 26 -12.14 -0.64 18.25
CA ALA A 26 -13.52 -0.20 18.10
C ALA A 26 -13.90 0.10 16.62
N ASP A 27 -12.94 0.51 15.80
CA ASP A 27 -13.16 0.84 14.39
C ASP A 27 -13.30 -0.42 13.53
N THR A 28 -12.70 -1.52 13.95
CA THR A 28 -12.60 -2.76 13.16
C THR A 28 -13.46 -3.90 13.68
N CYS A 29 -14.01 -3.81 14.87
CA CYS A 29 -14.75 -4.92 15.49
C CYS A 29 -16.01 -5.37 14.72
N GLY A 30 -16.63 -4.48 13.95
CA GLY A 30 -17.75 -4.78 13.06
C GLY A 30 -17.40 -4.90 11.59
N ALA A 31 -16.10 -4.81 11.24
CA ALA A 31 -15.63 -4.88 9.87
C ALA A 31 -15.56 -6.35 9.38
N PRO A 32 -15.62 -6.56 8.07
CA PRO A 32 -15.42 -7.89 7.50
C PRO A 32 -13.98 -8.38 7.70
N THR A 33 -13.78 -9.68 7.70
CA THR A 33 -12.46 -10.30 7.73
C THR A 33 -11.75 -10.18 6.38
N PHE A 34 -10.45 -10.44 6.34
CA PHE A 34 -9.65 -10.26 5.13
C PHE A 34 -10.15 -11.11 3.96
N ASP A 35 -10.53 -12.36 4.19
CA ASP A 35 -11.03 -13.25 3.14
C ASP A 35 -12.29 -12.72 2.46
N ALA A 36 -13.20 -12.13 3.22
CA ALA A 36 -14.40 -11.49 2.68
C ALA A 36 -14.05 -10.27 1.83
N VAL A 37 -13.15 -9.41 2.31
CA VAL A 37 -12.68 -8.25 1.56
C VAL A 37 -11.89 -8.67 0.32
N TRP A 38 -11.05 -9.70 0.43
CA TRP A 38 -10.29 -10.23 -0.70
C TRP A 38 -11.20 -10.72 -1.83
N SER A 39 -12.26 -11.45 -1.49
CA SER A 39 -13.25 -11.89 -2.48
C SER A 39 -13.91 -10.73 -3.24
N GLU A 40 -14.07 -9.59 -2.56
CA GLU A 40 -14.59 -8.37 -3.19
C GLU A 40 -13.54 -7.72 -4.13
N ILE A 41 -12.25 -7.84 -3.80
CA ILE A 41 -11.15 -7.22 -4.55
C ILE A 41 -10.76 -8.02 -5.80
N VAL A 42 -10.74 -9.34 -5.72
CA VAL A 42 -10.22 -10.24 -6.78
C VAL A 42 -10.71 -9.89 -8.18
N PRO A 43 -11.99 -9.63 -8.43
CA PRO A 43 -12.46 -9.31 -9.78
C PRO A 43 -11.82 -8.06 -10.39
N TRP A 44 -11.29 -7.17 -9.55
CA TRP A 44 -10.70 -5.91 -9.98
C TRP A 44 -9.20 -6.00 -10.23
N VAL A 45 -8.52 -6.97 -9.60
CA VAL A 45 -7.06 -7.03 -9.59
C VAL A 45 -6.51 -8.25 -10.33
N GLU A 46 -7.36 -9.20 -10.68
CA GLU A 46 -6.94 -10.42 -11.36
C GLU A 46 -6.20 -10.12 -12.67
N GLY A 47 -5.01 -10.68 -12.80
CA GLY A 47 -4.15 -10.47 -13.97
C GLY A 47 -3.41 -9.14 -14.01
N LEU A 48 -3.59 -8.28 -13.02
CA LEU A 48 -2.91 -6.99 -12.95
C LEU A 48 -1.73 -7.03 -11.95
N PRO A 49 -0.65 -6.27 -12.20
CA PRO A 49 0.41 -6.12 -11.22
C PRO A 49 -0.06 -5.26 -10.05
N PHE A 50 0.45 -5.57 -8.86
CA PHE A 50 0.34 -4.67 -7.71
C PHE A 50 1.48 -3.67 -7.72
N VAL A 51 1.21 -2.48 -7.20
CA VAL A 51 2.20 -1.42 -7.06
C VAL A 51 2.21 -0.93 -5.61
N ALA A 52 3.38 -0.83 -5.01
CA ALA A 52 3.53 -0.32 -3.67
C ALA A 52 4.80 0.53 -3.52
N HIS A 53 4.77 1.47 -2.61
CA HIS A 53 5.96 2.22 -2.21
C HIS A 53 6.66 1.49 -1.07
N ASN A 54 7.82 0.87 -1.34
CA ASN A 54 8.46 -0.14 -0.49
C ASN A 54 7.69 -1.48 -0.49
N LYS A 55 7.56 -2.05 -1.67
CA LYS A 55 6.74 -3.26 -1.91
C LYS A 55 7.03 -4.44 -0.98
N ALA A 56 8.26 -4.55 -0.48
CA ALA A 56 8.65 -5.69 0.37
C ALA A 56 7.80 -5.77 1.64
N PHE A 57 7.34 -4.63 2.16
CA PHE A 57 6.43 -4.59 3.30
C PHE A 57 5.02 -5.04 2.91
N ASP A 58 4.43 -4.41 1.91
CA ASP A 58 3.05 -4.69 1.48
C ASP A 58 2.89 -6.10 0.94
N GLU A 59 3.84 -6.57 0.15
CA GLU A 59 3.87 -7.92 -0.41
C GLU A 59 3.90 -8.97 0.70
N ARG A 60 4.73 -8.78 1.71
CA ARG A 60 4.83 -9.68 2.86
C ARG A 60 3.53 -9.73 3.68
N VAL A 61 2.92 -8.57 3.92
CA VAL A 61 1.66 -8.47 4.65
C VAL A 61 0.53 -9.15 3.88
N LEU A 62 0.44 -8.90 2.58
CA LEU A 62 -0.55 -9.53 1.71
C LEU A 62 -0.41 -11.07 1.68
N TRP A 63 0.83 -11.56 1.55
CA TRP A 63 1.09 -13.00 1.56
C TRP A 63 0.74 -13.64 2.90
N ALA A 64 1.07 -12.98 4.01
CA ALA A 64 0.71 -13.48 5.34
C ALA A 64 -0.81 -13.56 5.52
N ALA A 65 -1.55 -12.56 5.08
CA ALA A 65 -3.01 -12.55 5.14
C ALA A 65 -3.63 -13.64 4.25
N CYS A 66 -3.16 -13.78 3.02
CA CYS A 66 -3.63 -14.84 2.12
C CYS A 66 -3.36 -16.23 2.70
N ARG A 67 -2.17 -16.46 3.24
CA ARG A 67 -1.81 -17.74 3.86
C ARG A 67 -2.69 -18.06 5.06
N MET A 68 -3.02 -17.09 5.87
CA MET A 68 -3.90 -17.26 7.03
C MET A 68 -5.27 -17.82 6.64
N TYR A 69 -5.80 -17.42 5.51
CA TYR A 69 -7.11 -17.84 5.02
C TYR A 69 -7.06 -18.92 3.94
N GLY A 70 -5.90 -19.54 3.72
CA GLY A 70 -5.75 -20.59 2.70
C GLY A 70 -6.00 -20.11 1.26
N ILE A 71 -5.80 -18.82 1.03
CA ILE A 71 -5.93 -18.20 -0.30
C ILE A 71 -4.64 -18.45 -1.07
N ASP A 72 -4.75 -19.14 -2.21
CA ASP A 72 -3.62 -19.30 -3.11
C ASP A 72 -3.36 -18.01 -3.87
N TYR A 73 -2.29 -17.33 -3.47
CA TYR A 73 -1.86 -16.09 -4.10
C TYR A 73 -0.78 -16.38 -5.14
N THR A 74 -1.21 -16.64 -6.36
CA THR A 74 -0.32 -16.83 -7.52
C THR A 74 -0.17 -15.57 -8.36
N TYR A 75 -0.63 -14.44 -7.85
CA TYR A 75 -0.63 -13.21 -8.61
C TYR A 75 0.77 -12.60 -8.69
N GLY A 76 1.12 -12.48 -9.79
CA GLY A 76 2.04 -11.75 -10.55
C GLY A 76 3.05 -10.87 -9.87
N THR A 77 3.39 -9.89 -10.61
CA THR A 77 4.47 -8.96 -10.33
C THR A 77 4.04 -7.90 -9.34
N PHE A 78 4.86 -7.70 -8.30
CA PHE A 78 4.77 -6.56 -7.42
C PHE A 78 5.80 -5.52 -7.86
N LEU A 79 5.35 -4.35 -8.30
CA LEU A 79 6.19 -3.23 -8.69
C LEU A 79 6.46 -2.31 -7.49
N CYS A 80 7.63 -1.69 -7.45
CA CYS A 80 8.05 -0.88 -6.32
C CYS A 80 8.41 0.54 -6.74
N THR A 81 7.56 1.51 -6.41
CA THR A 81 7.81 2.92 -6.72
C THR A 81 9.01 3.50 -5.99
N LEU A 82 9.34 3.00 -4.79
CA LEU A 82 10.55 3.38 -4.06
C LEU A 82 11.82 3.01 -4.85
N ARG A 83 11.88 1.80 -5.37
CA ARG A 83 13.03 1.34 -6.17
C ARG A 83 13.11 2.11 -7.48
N GLN A 84 11.99 2.35 -8.13
CA GLN A 84 11.93 3.12 -9.37
C GLN A 84 12.36 4.58 -9.12
N ALA A 85 11.87 5.22 -8.06
CA ALA A 85 12.28 6.57 -7.70
C ALA A 85 13.80 6.66 -7.49
N ARG A 86 14.39 5.71 -6.78
CA ARG A 86 15.85 5.63 -6.58
C ARG A 86 16.64 5.48 -7.87
N ARG A 87 16.05 4.84 -8.86
CA ARG A 87 16.66 4.62 -10.16
C ARG A 87 16.63 5.89 -11.04
N VAL A 88 15.52 6.63 -11.00
CA VAL A 88 15.25 7.74 -11.93
C VAL A 88 15.59 9.10 -11.35
N ILE A 89 15.38 9.30 -10.04
CA ILE A 89 15.62 10.58 -9.38
C ILE A 89 17.02 10.61 -8.76
N PRO A 90 17.89 11.53 -9.20
CA PRO A 90 19.24 11.63 -8.62
C PRO A 90 19.21 11.90 -7.12
N ARG A 91 20.06 11.23 -6.37
CA ARG A 91 20.15 11.37 -4.91
C ARG A 91 20.41 12.81 -4.47
N THR A 92 21.08 13.58 -5.31
CA THR A 92 21.39 15.00 -5.07
C THR A 92 20.18 15.93 -5.24
N SER A 93 19.11 15.45 -5.88
CA SER A 93 17.91 16.27 -6.18
C SER A 93 16.79 16.09 -5.17
N ILE A 94 16.92 15.16 -4.21
CA ILE A 94 15.87 14.82 -3.28
C ILE A 94 16.45 14.52 -1.89
N ALA A 95 15.77 14.95 -0.84
CA ALA A 95 16.22 14.77 0.54
C ALA A 95 16.20 13.29 0.96
N ASN A 96 15.14 12.59 0.60
CA ASN A 96 14.95 11.15 0.82
C ASN A 96 13.94 10.62 -0.20
N TYR A 97 13.71 9.29 -0.20
CA TYR A 97 12.78 8.65 -1.12
C TYR A 97 11.48 8.18 -0.43
N ARG A 98 11.12 8.79 0.69
CA ARG A 98 9.84 8.52 1.34
C ARG A 98 8.68 8.99 0.47
N LEU A 99 7.54 8.36 0.62
CA LEU A 99 6.34 8.63 -0.19
C LEU A 99 5.98 10.13 -0.26
N PRO A 100 5.86 10.86 0.87
CA PRO A 100 5.56 12.30 0.80
C PRO A 100 6.61 13.11 0.05
N THR A 101 7.88 12.78 0.23
CA THR A 101 9.00 13.51 -0.40
C THR A 101 9.02 13.29 -1.91
N VAL A 102 8.81 12.06 -2.36
CA VAL A 102 8.73 11.73 -3.79
C VAL A 102 7.51 12.41 -4.43
N CYS A 103 6.36 12.40 -3.75
CA CYS A 103 5.18 13.12 -4.22
C CYS A 103 5.46 14.60 -4.39
N ALA A 104 6.08 15.24 -3.40
CA ALA A 104 6.42 16.67 -3.46
C ALA A 104 7.39 16.98 -4.61
N TYR A 105 8.41 16.14 -4.81
CA TYR A 105 9.36 16.28 -5.90
C TYR A 105 8.68 16.22 -7.29
N LEU A 106 7.71 15.34 -7.44
CA LEU A 106 6.96 15.15 -8.69
C LEU A 106 5.78 16.11 -8.84
N GLY A 107 5.54 17.00 -7.88
CA GLY A 107 4.39 17.92 -7.91
C GLY A 107 3.05 17.23 -7.70
N ILE A 108 3.05 16.09 -7.02
CA ILE A 108 1.83 15.34 -6.68
C ILE A 108 1.29 15.83 -5.35
N PRO A 109 0.05 16.35 -5.27
CA PRO A 109 -0.57 16.74 -4.00
C PRO A 109 -0.68 15.54 -3.06
N PHE A 110 -0.18 15.69 -1.83
CA PHE A 110 -0.17 14.62 -0.83
C PHE A 110 -0.13 15.21 0.57
N ASP A 111 -1.23 15.15 1.29
CA ASP A 111 -1.43 15.82 2.59
C ASP A 111 -1.83 14.90 3.74
N ARG A 112 -2.17 13.63 3.46
CA ARG A 112 -2.68 12.68 4.46
C ARG A 112 -1.84 11.40 4.56
N HIS A 113 -0.55 11.56 4.85
CA HIS A 113 0.34 10.40 5.04
C HIS A 113 -0.16 9.49 6.16
N HIS A 114 0.00 8.17 5.97
CA HIS A 114 -0.54 7.08 6.81
C HIS A 114 -2.07 6.90 6.77
N TYR A 115 -2.76 7.65 5.94
CA TYR A 115 -4.12 7.32 5.54
C TYR A 115 -4.07 6.43 4.30
N ALA A 116 -4.50 5.17 4.44
CA ALA A 116 -4.24 4.12 3.44
C ALA A 116 -4.67 4.50 2.01
N LEU A 117 -5.83 5.11 1.86
CA LEU A 117 -6.31 5.54 0.54
C LEU A 117 -5.42 6.63 -0.06
N ALA A 118 -5.02 7.62 0.74
CA ALA A 118 -4.13 8.68 0.29
C ALA A 118 -2.74 8.14 -0.08
N ASP A 119 -2.20 7.22 0.70
CA ASP A 119 -0.93 6.55 0.42
C ASP A 119 -1.01 5.74 -0.88
N ALA A 120 -2.09 5.01 -1.10
CA ALA A 120 -2.33 4.25 -2.32
C ALA A 120 -2.46 5.16 -3.56
N GLU A 121 -3.20 6.26 -3.46
CA GLU A 121 -3.32 7.24 -4.55
C GLU A 121 -1.99 7.92 -4.86
N GLY A 122 -1.24 8.32 -3.84
CA GLY A 122 0.09 8.90 -4.00
C GLY A 122 1.03 7.93 -4.72
N CYS A 123 1.05 6.68 -4.28
CA CYS A 123 1.82 5.61 -4.91
C CYS A 123 1.43 5.40 -6.38
N ALA A 124 0.13 5.34 -6.68
CA ALA A 124 -0.37 5.17 -8.04
C ALA A 124 0.05 6.34 -8.95
N ARG A 125 -0.05 7.58 -8.47
CA ARG A 125 0.37 8.75 -9.22
C ARG A 125 1.87 8.79 -9.47
N ILE A 126 2.68 8.36 -8.50
CA ILE A 126 4.13 8.20 -8.69
C ILE A 126 4.40 7.15 -9.78
N ALA A 127 3.72 6.01 -9.72
CA ALA A 127 3.89 4.96 -10.72
C ALA A 127 3.60 5.47 -12.13
N LEU A 128 2.50 6.18 -12.33
CA LEU A 128 2.14 6.76 -13.62
C LEU A 128 3.19 7.75 -14.13
N ARG A 129 3.84 8.51 -13.25
CA ARG A 129 4.90 9.44 -13.64
C ARG A 129 6.21 8.74 -13.98
N LEU A 130 6.61 7.74 -13.17
CA LEU A 130 7.94 7.15 -13.29
C LEU A 130 8.05 6.03 -14.34
N TRP A 131 6.93 5.45 -14.78
CA TRP A 131 6.95 4.40 -15.81
C TRP A 131 6.34 4.80 -17.16
N VAL A 132 5.51 5.84 -17.21
CA VAL A 132 4.96 6.33 -18.47
C VAL A 132 5.96 7.21 -19.23
N ASP A 133 6.86 7.87 -18.51
CA ASP A 133 7.89 8.73 -19.11
C ASP A 133 9.10 7.93 -19.68
N GLU A 134 9.05 6.59 -19.63
CA GLU A 134 10.09 5.71 -20.23
C GLU A 134 9.81 5.32 -21.71
N GLU A 135 8.77 5.85 -22.32
CA GLU A 135 8.49 5.68 -23.76
C GLU A 135 9.21 6.76 -24.60
#